data_aa15d33cf69164d1c2417fd714c2a6c8
#
_entry.id   aa15d33cf69164d1c2417fd714c2a6c8
#
_cell.length_a   1.000
_cell.length_b   1.000
_cell.length_c   1.000
_cell.angle_alpha   90.00
_cell.angle_beta   90.00
_cell.angle_gamma   90.00
#
_symmetry.space_group_name_H-M   'P 1'
#
loop_
_entity.id
_entity.type
_entity.pdbx_description
1 polymer ?
#
loop_
_entity_poly.entity_id
_entity_poly.type
_entity_poly.pdbx_seq_one_letter_code
_entity_poly.pdbx_strand_id
1 'polypeptide(L)'
;MRRSAALASVTMTGVLALTACGGGGAAPAGGGPGGSSAAPATGGTVHVLANADFSHLDPARGWDGGVNNFYRLIYRGLTTFGAGPGEESTKVVPDLATDTGTPSDDAKTWTFTLKDDLFFEDGTPITSEAVKFGASRAFDPEAGIGSPYGKLLLDAPKGYQGPYEDGDLDTIETPDAKTVVFHLKKSFPDFPSALTQPNFVPFPKGTGAAAAFDTKPIASGPYKLESYQRNASLKLVRNAYWKAETDTVRKARPDVFEWTFGLDAATIDERMLAGQGADADAIMGTPAIQAATVARAQAPQIKSRTLSGLGGCTTYMSLNMTKKNLDDVKVRQAINHAVDKDTVVAALGGSQLALKGTSIQPPTIVGRVDYDLYPHDVETAKKLLAEAGLAGGFELTLDTRPVPKMQAAAVAIQEALKQVNITVKINNIDTSTFYEVIGTPAQQHDAAITGWCPDWASGATFLPPLFDGRNITAKGNANLAQIDDKKINDRIDEIAVMPDVQAANAAYGELDKQIMEQAPMVPLAYEKVVTVTGSNIAGAYLSNAFSGGIDFVSVGLAKPTK
;
A
#
# COMPACT_ATOMS: atom_id res chain seq x y z
N MET A 1 -67.32 -52.83 1.78
CA MET A 1 -66.45 -53.87 2.35
C MET A 1 -65.18 -53.22 2.90
N ARG A 2 -64.92 -53.53 4.13
CA ARG A 2 -63.87 -53.02 5.03
C ARG A 2 -62.45 -53.25 4.51
N ARG A 3 -61.52 -52.30 4.86
CA ARG A 3 -60.22 -52.52 5.53
C ARG A 3 -59.44 -51.22 5.50
N SER A 4 -59.33 -50.51 6.57
CA SER A 4 -58.40 -50.50 7.73
C SER A 4 -57.07 -49.78 7.43
N ALA A 5 -56.93 -48.62 8.04
CA ALA A 5 -55.72 -47.79 8.13
C ALA A 5 -54.73 -48.35 9.16
N ALA A 6 -53.46 -48.15 8.95
CA ALA A 6 -52.45 -48.27 9.99
C ALA A 6 -51.59 -46.97 10.00
N LEU A 7 -51.69 -46.25 11.11
CA LEU A 7 -50.75 -45.13 11.49
C LEU A 7 -49.44 -45.74 12.02
N ALA A 8 -48.32 -45.22 11.54
CA ALA A 8 -47.01 -45.40 12.19
C ALA A 8 -46.55 -44.07 12.74
N SER A 9 -46.49 -43.98 14.05
CA SER A 9 -45.91 -42.84 14.81
C SER A 9 -44.39 -42.96 14.86
N VAL A 10 -43.68 -41.91 14.45
CA VAL A 10 -42.23 -41.80 14.65
C VAL A 10 -42.00 -40.79 15.78
N THR A 11 -41.47 -41.29 16.86
CA THR A 11 -41.03 -40.51 18.04
C THR A 11 -39.68 -39.87 17.78
N MET A 12 -39.64 -38.57 17.86
CA MET A 12 -38.38 -37.76 17.69
C MET A 12 -37.82 -37.47 19.08
N THR A 13 -36.72 -38.14 19.42
CA THR A 13 -35.98 -37.92 20.68
C THR A 13 -35.05 -36.72 20.50
N GLY A 14 -35.31 -35.64 21.22
CA GLY A 14 -34.46 -34.49 21.27
C GLY A 14 -33.27 -34.71 22.21
N VAL A 15 -32.08 -34.49 21.73
CA VAL A 15 -30.85 -34.40 22.52
C VAL A 15 -30.54 -32.92 22.75
N LEU A 16 -30.66 -32.44 23.99
CA LEU A 16 -30.16 -31.16 24.44
C LEU A 16 -28.65 -31.31 24.67
N ALA A 17 -27.85 -30.62 23.89
CA ALA A 17 -26.45 -30.39 24.17
C ALA A 17 -26.28 -29.00 24.81
N LEU A 18 -25.90 -29.00 26.08
CA LEU A 18 -25.40 -27.79 26.78
C LEU A 18 -24.00 -27.46 26.26
N THR A 19 -23.86 -26.30 25.60
CA THR A 19 -22.54 -25.75 25.28
C THR A 19 -22.20 -24.67 26.31
N ALA A 20 -21.04 -24.87 26.97
CA ALA A 20 -20.45 -23.96 27.90
C ALA A 20 -19.92 -22.70 27.19
N CYS A 21 -20.13 -21.53 27.83
CA CYS A 21 -19.56 -20.24 27.42
C CYS A 21 -18.05 -20.25 27.59
N GLY A 22 -17.31 -20.18 26.45
CA GLY A 22 -15.92 -19.79 26.39
C GLY A 22 -15.86 -18.44 25.66
N GLY A 23 -15.41 -17.39 26.39
CA GLY A 23 -15.24 -16.05 25.85
C GLY A 23 -14.06 -16.03 24.86
N GLY A 24 -14.36 -15.92 23.58
CA GLY A 24 -13.38 -15.59 22.55
C GLY A 24 -13.66 -14.17 22.09
N GLY A 25 -12.66 -13.29 22.20
CA GLY A 25 -12.72 -11.93 21.69
C GLY A 25 -13.01 -11.94 20.19
N ALA A 26 -14.10 -11.30 19.80
CA ALA A 26 -14.43 -11.09 18.41
C ALA A 26 -13.41 -10.12 17.79
N ALA A 27 -12.65 -10.58 16.81
CA ALA A 27 -11.95 -9.71 15.90
C ALA A 27 -12.96 -8.75 15.23
N PRO A 28 -12.63 -7.48 14.98
CA PRO A 28 -13.52 -6.58 14.29
C PRO A 28 -13.80 -7.13 12.90
N ALA A 29 -15.07 -7.43 12.61
CA ALA A 29 -15.53 -7.86 11.31
C ALA A 29 -15.14 -6.80 10.28
N GLY A 30 -14.22 -7.14 9.39
CA GLY A 30 -13.94 -6.38 8.20
C GLY A 30 -15.25 -6.13 7.45
N GLY A 31 -15.47 -4.88 7.04
CA GLY A 31 -16.68 -4.48 6.32
C GLY A 31 -16.91 -5.43 5.14
N GLY A 32 -18.06 -6.07 5.13
CA GLY A 32 -18.47 -6.96 4.04
C GLY A 32 -18.50 -6.22 2.70
N PRO A 33 -18.27 -6.90 1.59
CA PRO A 33 -18.15 -6.29 0.29
C PRO A 33 -19.48 -5.68 -0.13
N GLY A 34 -19.58 -4.34 -0.09
CA GLY A 34 -20.54 -3.59 -0.87
C GLY A 34 -20.04 -3.59 -2.30
N GLY A 35 -20.45 -4.52 -3.09
CA GLY A 35 -20.15 -4.58 -4.51
C GLY A 35 -21.37 -5.13 -5.23
N SER A 36 -21.53 -4.84 -6.52
CA SER A 36 -22.58 -5.44 -7.34
C SER A 36 -22.48 -6.96 -7.24
N SER A 37 -23.59 -7.63 -6.86
CA SER A 37 -23.68 -9.09 -6.81
C SER A 37 -23.66 -9.73 -8.20
N ALA A 38 -23.68 -8.94 -9.27
CA ALA A 38 -23.60 -9.43 -10.64
C ALA A 38 -22.16 -9.87 -10.96
N ALA A 39 -22.03 -11.04 -11.60
CA ALA A 39 -20.74 -11.45 -12.14
C ALA A 39 -20.34 -10.51 -13.30
N PRO A 40 -19.09 -10.04 -13.34
CA PRO A 40 -18.64 -9.15 -14.41
C PRO A 40 -18.58 -9.90 -15.74
N ALA A 41 -19.19 -9.32 -16.78
CA ALA A 41 -19.15 -9.83 -18.15
C ALA A 41 -17.90 -9.35 -18.88
N THR A 42 -17.60 -9.96 -20.04
CA THR A 42 -16.53 -9.53 -20.95
C THR A 42 -17.08 -8.54 -21.96
N GLY A 43 -16.33 -7.49 -22.26
CA GLY A 43 -16.66 -6.46 -23.25
C GLY A 43 -16.95 -5.10 -22.65
N GLY A 44 -17.10 -4.10 -23.51
CA GLY A 44 -17.41 -2.73 -23.17
C GLY A 44 -16.23 -1.91 -22.66
N THR A 45 -16.51 -0.66 -22.29
CA THR A 45 -15.52 0.31 -21.81
C THR A 45 -15.74 0.62 -20.34
N VAL A 46 -14.68 0.54 -19.55
CA VAL A 46 -14.65 1.07 -18.19
C VAL A 46 -14.00 2.45 -18.22
N HIS A 47 -14.73 3.46 -17.74
CA HIS A 47 -14.23 4.81 -17.56
C HIS A 47 -13.60 4.98 -16.20
N VAL A 48 -12.46 5.68 -16.12
CA VAL A 48 -11.76 5.97 -14.86
C VAL A 48 -11.68 7.48 -14.70
N LEU A 49 -12.31 8.01 -13.66
CA LEU A 49 -12.34 9.43 -13.35
C LEU A 49 -11.25 9.76 -12.34
N ALA A 50 -10.29 10.60 -12.70
CA ALA A 50 -9.14 10.92 -11.87
C ALA A 50 -8.88 12.44 -11.80
N ASN A 51 -8.44 12.90 -10.63
CA ASN A 51 -8.07 14.30 -10.42
C ASN A 51 -6.64 14.62 -10.90
N ALA A 52 -5.78 13.63 -10.97
CA ALA A 52 -4.40 13.76 -11.40
C ALA A 52 -4.02 12.64 -12.39
N ASP A 53 -3.06 12.93 -13.23
CA ASP A 53 -2.42 11.97 -14.11
C ASP A 53 -1.37 11.14 -13.35
N PHE A 54 -0.93 10.03 -13.93
CA PHE A 54 0.19 9.26 -13.43
C PHE A 54 1.50 10.06 -13.55
N SER A 55 2.36 9.94 -12.55
CA SER A 55 3.68 10.59 -12.58
C SER A 55 4.48 10.14 -13.80
N HIS A 56 4.52 8.84 -14.03
CA HIS A 56 5.23 8.18 -15.11
C HIS A 56 4.46 6.96 -15.63
N LEU A 57 4.55 6.68 -16.94
CA LEU A 57 4.10 5.41 -17.51
C LEU A 57 5.23 4.37 -17.56
N ASP A 58 6.48 4.80 -17.40
CA ASP A 58 7.65 3.93 -17.28
C ASP A 58 7.71 3.32 -15.87
N PRO A 59 7.70 1.97 -15.74
CA PRO A 59 7.67 1.31 -14.44
C PRO A 59 9.00 1.41 -13.65
N ALA A 60 10.10 1.77 -14.28
CA ALA A 60 11.34 2.09 -13.57
C ALA A 60 11.32 3.50 -12.95
N ARG A 61 10.40 4.38 -13.38
CA ARG A 61 10.29 5.78 -12.94
C ARG A 61 9.12 6.01 -11.99
N GLY A 62 7.98 5.35 -12.22
CA GLY A 62 6.78 5.48 -11.38
C GLY A 62 6.83 4.57 -10.15
N TRP A 63 6.47 5.12 -8.98
CA TRP A 63 6.43 4.34 -7.75
C TRP A 63 5.47 4.97 -6.75
N ASP A 64 4.20 4.60 -6.86
CA ASP A 64 3.14 4.89 -5.91
C ASP A 64 2.02 3.85 -6.06
N GLY A 65 1.15 3.73 -5.06
CA GLY A 65 0.10 2.71 -5.06
C GLY A 65 -0.89 2.83 -6.23
N GLY A 66 -1.17 4.05 -6.69
CA GLY A 66 -2.08 4.30 -7.82
C GLY A 66 -1.48 3.85 -9.14
N VAL A 67 -0.23 4.25 -9.42
CA VAL A 67 0.45 3.89 -10.66
C VAL A 67 0.80 2.39 -10.69
N ASN A 68 1.15 1.79 -9.55
CA ASN A 68 1.42 0.35 -9.46
C ASN A 68 0.18 -0.49 -9.79
N ASN A 69 -1.00 -0.05 -9.37
CA ASN A 69 -2.28 -0.68 -9.73
C ASN A 69 -2.56 -0.58 -11.25
N PHE A 70 -2.29 0.60 -11.83
CA PHE A 70 -2.38 0.80 -13.29
C PHE A 70 -1.39 -0.09 -14.06
N TYR A 71 -0.15 -0.19 -13.60
CA TYR A 71 0.87 -1.01 -14.25
C TYR A 71 0.47 -2.47 -14.39
N ARG A 72 -0.33 -3.01 -13.47
CA ARG A 72 -0.86 -4.39 -13.58
C ARG A 72 -1.72 -4.64 -14.81
N LEU A 73 -2.28 -3.61 -15.43
CA LEU A 73 -3.03 -3.76 -16.68
C LEU A 73 -2.11 -3.92 -17.89
N ILE A 74 -0.95 -3.24 -17.88
CA ILE A 74 -0.07 -3.18 -19.05
C ILE A 74 1.24 -3.94 -18.89
N TYR A 75 1.67 -4.21 -17.64
CA TYR A 75 2.92 -4.92 -17.37
C TYR A 75 2.71 -6.19 -16.54
N ARG A 76 3.65 -7.11 -16.69
CA ARG A 76 3.76 -8.33 -15.90
C ARG A 76 5.18 -8.46 -15.34
N GLY A 77 5.29 -8.82 -14.05
CA GLY A 77 6.55 -9.17 -13.40
C GLY A 77 6.77 -10.67 -13.31
N LEU A 78 7.85 -11.13 -12.68
CA LEU A 78 8.04 -12.54 -12.36
C LEU A 78 6.98 -13.02 -11.37
N THR A 79 6.70 -12.19 -10.36
CA THR A 79 5.64 -12.36 -9.38
C THR A 79 4.69 -11.17 -9.42
N THR A 80 3.52 -11.30 -8.85
CA THR A 80 2.52 -10.24 -8.68
C THR A 80 1.67 -10.50 -7.45
N PHE A 81 0.82 -9.56 -7.07
CA PHE A 81 -0.18 -9.78 -6.04
C PHE A 81 -1.39 -10.54 -6.59
N GLY A 82 -2.01 -11.37 -5.74
CA GLY A 82 -3.24 -12.08 -6.06
C GLY A 82 -4.41 -11.16 -6.41
N ALA A 83 -5.45 -11.69 -7.01
CA ALA A 83 -6.67 -10.99 -7.36
C ALA A 83 -7.82 -11.49 -6.48
N GLY A 84 -8.14 -10.74 -5.44
CA GLY A 84 -9.22 -11.03 -4.49
C GLY A 84 -9.25 -9.99 -3.37
N PRO A 85 -10.37 -9.85 -2.65
CA PRO A 85 -10.49 -8.88 -1.57
C PRO A 85 -9.68 -9.32 -0.33
N GLY A 86 -9.36 -8.34 0.55
CA GLY A 86 -8.69 -8.59 1.82
C GLY A 86 -7.28 -9.15 1.64
N GLU A 87 -6.95 -10.21 2.38
CA GLU A 87 -5.62 -10.83 2.37
C GLU A 87 -5.23 -11.43 1.01
N GLU A 88 -6.19 -11.86 0.19
CA GLU A 88 -5.88 -12.36 -1.15
C GLU A 88 -5.18 -11.32 -2.01
N SER A 89 -5.52 -10.03 -1.86
CA SER A 89 -4.90 -8.93 -2.60
C SER A 89 -3.44 -8.66 -2.23
N THR A 90 -2.95 -9.23 -1.14
CA THR A 90 -1.56 -9.06 -0.68
C THR A 90 -0.70 -10.32 -0.82
N LYS A 91 -1.31 -11.45 -1.19
CA LYS A 91 -0.57 -12.68 -1.46
C LYS A 91 0.31 -12.54 -2.69
N VAL A 92 1.59 -12.86 -2.56
CA VAL A 92 2.49 -12.95 -3.70
C VAL A 92 2.25 -14.26 -4.43
N VAL A 93 2.00 -14.17 -5.72
CA VAL A 93 1.73 -15.33 -6.60
C VAL A 93 2.61 -15.28 -7.85
N PRO A 94 2.88 -16.42 -8.52
CA PRO A 94 3.61 -16.43 -9.77
C PRO A 94 2.85 -15.66 -10.86
N ASP A 95 3.58 -14.86 -11.68
CA ASP A 95 3.02 -14.18 -12.85
C ASP A 95 3.67 -14.68 -14.15
N LEU A 96 4.79 -14.11 -14.58
CA LEU A 96 5.56 -14.65 -15.71
C LEU A 96 6.34 -15.91 -15.34
N ALA A 97 6.74 -16.03 -14.07
CA ALA A 97 7.43 -17.22 -13.57
C ALA A 97 6.44 -18.38 -13.31
N THR A 98 6.96 -19.62 -13.32
CA THR A 98 6.20 -20.84 -13.02
C THR A 98 5.84 -20.95 -11.54
N ASP A 99 6.66 -20.37 -10.67
CA ASP A 99 6.52 -20.34 -9.21
C ASP A 99 7.02 -19.01 -8.63
N THR A 100 7.11 -18.90 -7.32
CA THR A 100 7.60 -17.70 -6.62
C THR A 100 9.12 -17.68 -6.46
N GLY A 101 9.85 -18.54 -7.16
CA GLY A 101 11.30 -18.64 -7.15
C GLY A 101 11.85 -19.61 -6.12
N THR A 102 13.06 -20.10 -6.39
CA THR A 102 13.82 -21.02 -5.53
C THR A 102 15.02 -20.29 -4.98
N PRO A 103 15.13 -20.11 -3.65
CA PRO A 103 16.29 -19.50 -3.03
C PRO A 103 17.45 -20.50 -2.86
N SER A 104 18.69 -19.98 -2.77
CA SER A 104 19.81 -20.70 -2.14
C SER A 104 19.59 -20.81 -0.62
N ASP A 105 20.36 -21.67 0.06
CA ASP A 105 20.25 -21.88 1.51
C ASP A 105 20.39 -20.57 2.33
N ASP A 106 21.18 -19.61 1.81
CA ASP A 106 21.38 -18.30 2.44
C ASP A 106 20.46 -17.21 1.88
N ALA A 107 19.54 -17.56 0.98
CA ALA A 107 18.61 -16.64 0.29
C ALA A 107 19.29 -15.42 -0.37
N LYS A 108 20.57 -15.55 -0.80
CA LYS A 108 21.27 -14.53 -1.59
C LYS A 108 21.17 -14.78 -3.09
N THR A 109 20.90 -16.01 -3.49
CA THR A 109 20.70 -16.36 -4.90
C THR A 109 19.29 -16.87 -5.08
N TRP A 110 18.60 -16.35 -6.09
CA TRP A 110 17.22 -16.71 -6.41
C TRP A 110 17.09 -17.11 -7.86
N THR A 111 16.54 -18.30 -8.12
CA THR A 111 16.31 -18.82 -9.47
C THR A 111 14.83 -18.82 -9.79
N PHE A 112 14.48 -18.30 -10.96
CA PHE A 112 13.12 -18.28 -11.52
C PHE A 112 13.10 -18.91 -12.90
N THR A 113 12.02 -19.63 -13.22
CA THR A 113 11.80 -20.20 -14.55
C THR A 113 10.57 -19.53 -15.18
N LEU A 114 10.71 -18.96 -16.37
CA LEU A 114 9.61 -18.35 -17.12
C LEU A 114 8.66 -19.42 -17.68
N LYS A 115 7.36 -19.11 -17.69
CA LYS A 115 6.34 -19.88 -18.39
C LYS A 115 6.60 -19.90 -19.90
N ASP A 116 5.91 -20.77 -20.62
CA ASP A 116 5.86 -20.78 -22.06
C ASP A 116 4.93 -19.68 -22.61
N ASP A 117 5.06 -19.37 -23.88
CA ASP A 117 4.13 -18.52 -24.64
C ASP A 117 3.92 -17.09 -24.09
N LEU A 118 4.98 -16.47 -23.63
CA LEU A 118 5.01 -15.11 -23.12
C LEU A 118 5.48 -14.13 -24.22
N PHE A 119 4.72 -13.05 -24.46
CA PHE A 119 5.00 -12.09 -25.51
C PHE A 119 4.77 -10.65 -25.05
N PHE A 120 5.54 -9.72 -25.61
CA PHE A 120 5.22 -8.29 -25.61
C PHE A 120 4.12 -7.96 -26.62
N GLU A 121 3.58 -6.74 -26.58
CA GLU A 121 2.48 -6.27 -27.43
C GLU A 121 2.78 -6.23 -28.95
N ASP A 122 4.03 -6.31 -29.33
CA ASP A 122 4.50 -6.38 -30.70
C ASP A 122 4.74 -7.82 -31.20
N GLY A 123 4.53 -8.81 -30.32
CA GLY A 123 4.77 -10.22 -30.61
C GLY A 123 6.20 -10.69 -30.32
N THR A 124 7.09 -9.82 -29.84
CA THR A 124 8.43 -10.22 -29.39
C THR A 124 8.33 -11.13 -28.16
N PRO A 125 9.02 -12.30 -28.12
CA PRO A 125 9.00 -13.19 -26.96
C PRO A 125 9.60 -12.52 -25.72
N ILE A 126 8.99 -12.77 -24.55
CA ILE A 126 9.56 -12.39 -23.25
C ILE A 126 10.52 -13.51 -22.83
N THR A 127 11.80 -13.19 -22.71
CA THR A 127 12.87 -14.10 -22.31
C THR A 127 13.54 -13.64 -21.04
N SER A 128 14.40 -14.50 -20.48
CA SER A 128 15.28 -14.18 -19.33
C SER A 128 16.11 -12.91 -19.57
N GLU A 129 16.61 -12.71 -20.80
CA GLU A 129 17.34 -11.49 -21.19
C GLU A 129 16.48 -10.21 -21.07
N ALA A 130 15.17 -10.31 -21.39
CA ALA A 130 14.25 -9.18 -21.23
C ALA A 130 14.03 -8.84 -19.74
N VAL A 131 14.01 -9.84 -18.86
CA VAL A 131 13.94 -9.64 -17.39
C VAL A 131 15.23 -8.99 -16.89
N LYS A 132 16.39 -9.51 -17.29
CA LYS A 132 17.71 -8.94 -16.95
C LYS A 132 17.80 -7.48 -17.37
N PHE A 133 17.45 -7.17 -18.60
CA PHE A 133 17.48 -5.79 -19.13
C PHE A 133 16.53 -4.87 -18.34
N GLY A 134 15.28 -5.31 -18.09
CA GLY A 134 14.30 -4.54 -17.33
C GLY A 134 14.77 -4.22 -15.91
N ALA A 135 15.28 -5.22 -15.18
CA ALA A 135 15.81 -5.04 -13.83
C ALA A 135 17.08 -4.17 -13.80
N SER A 136 17.94 -4.27 -14.82
CA SER A 136 19.14 -3.43 -14.95
C SER A 136 18.81 -1.94 -15.09
N ARG A 137 17.66 -1.60 -15.69
CA ARG A 137 17.19 -0.20 -15.81
C ARG A 137 16.96 0.50 -14.48
N ALA A 138 16.77 -0.25 -13.38
CA ALA A 138 16.67 0.33 -12.04
C ALA A 138 17.94 1.12 -11.62
N PHE A 139 19.06 0.88 -12.25
CA PHE A 139 20.33 1.55 -11.94
C PHE A 139 20.61 2.78 -12.81
N ASP A 140 19.91 2.92 -13.93
CA ASP A 140 20.07 4.07 -14.81
C ASP A 140 19.72 5.37 -14.05
N PRO A 141 20.54 6.45 -14.17
CA PRO A 141 20.31 7.68 -13.44
C PRO A 141 19.02 8.41 -13.81
N GLU A 142 18.54 8.24 -15.02
CA GLU A 142 17.30 8.86 -15.50
C GLU A 142 16.09 7.92 -15.35
N ALA A 143 16.22 6.63 -15.65
CA ALA A 143 15.15 5.65 -15.54
C ALA A 143 14.94 5.18 -14.10
N GLY A 144 16.00 4.90 -13.37
CA GLY A 144 15.93 4.29 -12.05
C GLY A 144 15.60 5.26 -10.90
N ILE A 145 14.63 6.14 -11.08
CA ILE A 145 14.18 7.12 -10.08
C ILE A 145 12.93 6.69 -9.30
N GLY A 146 12.30 5.59 -9.69
CA GLY A 146 11.13 5.01 -9.03
C GLY A 146 11.49 4.16 -7.81
N SER A 147 11.00 2.91 -7.80
CA SER A 147 11.23 1.96 -6.70
C SER A 147 12.73 1.76 -6.39
N PRO A 148 13.16 1.86 -5.13
CA PRO A 148 14.56 1.73 -4.75
C PRO A 148 15.04 0.27 -4.70
N TYR A 149 14.16 -0.71 -4.76
CA TYR A 149 14.46 -2.11 -4.41
C TYR A 149 15.48 -2.77 -5.34
N GLY A 150 15.56 -2.40 -6.62
CA GLY A 150 16.63 -2.85 -7.50
C GLY A 150 18.01 -2.46 -6.94
N LYS A 151 18.20 -1.17 -6.63
CA LYS A 151 19.45 -0.64 -6.05
C LYS A 151 19.74 -1.16 -4.65
N LEU A 152 18.71 -1.41 -3.83
CA LEU A 152 18.87 -1.90 -2.45
C LEU A 152 19.27 -3.36 -2.39
N LEU A 153 18.72 -4.20 -3.27
CA LEU A 153 18.80 -5.65 -3.15
C LEU A 153 19.81 -6.30 -4.10
N LEU A 154 19.83 -5.88 -5.38
CA LEU A 154 20.69 -6.54 -6.37
C LEU A 154 22.17 -6.22 -6.14
N ASP A 155 23.01 -7.24 -6.24
CA ASP A 155 24.45 -7.08 -6.16
C ASP A 155 24.99 -6.48 -7.45
N ALA A 156 25.28 -5.19 -7.45
CA ALA A 156 25.76 -4.46 -8.60
C ALA A 156 27.18 -3.94 -8.35
N PRO A 157 28.05 -3.91 -9.37
CA PRO A 157 29.36 -3.30 -9.28
C PRO A 157 29.28 -1.83 -8.83
N LYS A 158 30.27 -1.39 -8.05
CA LYS A 158 30.31 -0.01 -7.62
C LYS A 158 30.40 0.94 -8.82
N GLY A 159 29.44 1.86 -8.92
CA GLY A 159 29.41 2.85 -9.98
C GLY A 159 28.65 2.42 -11.23
N TYR A 160 28.04 1.24 -11.24
CA TYR A 160 27.19 0.78 -12.35
C TYR A 160 26.05 1.77 -12.62
N GLN A 161 25.93 2.22 -13.88
CA GLN A 161 25.01 3.28 -14.33
C GLN A 161 23.83 2.73 -15.17
N GLY A 162 23.61 1.42 -15.17
CA GLY A 162 22.51 0.82 -15.89
C GLY A 162 22.84 0.37 -17.31
N PRO A 163 21.85 -0.24 -18.01
CA PRO A 163 22.12 -0.99 -19.23
C PRO A 163 22.42 -0.11 -20.45
N TYR A 164 22.09 1.17 -20.40
CA TYR A 164 22.33 2.08 -21.51
C TYR A 164 23.78 2.59 -21.56
N GLU A 165 24.47 2.62 -20.42
CA GLU A 165 25.87 3.06 -20.32
C GLU A 165 26.81 1.87 -20.18
N ASP A 166 26.54 0.94 -19.25
CA ASP A 166 27.46 -0.13 -18.85
C ASP A 166 27.06 -1.51 -19.37
N GLY A 167 25.95 -1.64 -20.13
CA GLY A 167 25.36 -2.93 -20.50
C GLY A 167 24.52 -3.53 -19.35
N ASP A 168 23.91 -4.71 -19.61
CA ASP A 168 23.05 -5.37 -18.64
C ASP A 168 23.83 -5.81 -17.39
N LEU A 169 23.21 -5.80 -16.24
CA LEU A 169 23.82 -6.15 -14.95
C LEU A 169 24.26 -7.63 -14.91
N ASP A 170 25.56 -7.91 -14.90
CA ASP A 170 26.10 -9.26 -14.98
C ASP A 170 25.72 -10.18 -13.82
N THR A 171 25.41 -9.63 -12.66
CA THR A 171 24.94 -10.39 -11.49
C THR A 171 23.49 -10.87 -11.61
N ILE A 172 22.83 -10.60 -12.74
CA ILE A 172 21.61 -11.30 -13.14
C ILE A 172 22.01 -12.26 -14.27
N GLU A 173 22.04 -13.56 -13.96
CA GLU A 173 22.41 -14.57 -14.94
C GLU A 173 21.19 -15.03 -15.75
N THR A 174 21.41 -15.33 -17.02
CA THR A 174 20.41 -15.82 -17.96
C THR A 174 20.97 -17.03 -18.71
N PRO A 175 21.13 -18.19 -18.04
CA PRO A 175 21.80 -19.37 -18.61
C PRO A 175 21.08 -19.94 -19.84
N ASP A 176 19.78 -19.68 -19.94
CA ASP A 176 18.96 -20.00 -21.10
C ASP A 176 17.81 -18.98 -21.23
N ALA A 177 16.97 -19.11 -22.27
CA ALA A 177 15.90 -18.16 -22.57
C ALA A 177 14.78 -18.07 -21.50
N LYS A 178 14.73 -19.00 -20.55
CA LYS A 178 13.68 -19.07 -19.53
C LYS A 178 14.19 -18.94 -18.10
N THR A 179 15.46 -19.21 -17.85
CA THR A 179 16.02 -19.22 -16.50
C THR A 179 16.65 -17.87 -16.18
N VAL A 180 16.22 -17.27 -15.07
CA VAL A 180 16.78 -16.03 -14.51
C VAL A 180 17.33 -16.33 -13.12
N VAL A 181 18.59 -15.97 -12.87
CA VAL A 181 19.23 -16.10 -11.56
C VAL A 181 19.64 -14.72 -11.06
N PHE A 182 19.10 -14.31 -9.92
CA PHE A 182 19.45 -13.07 -9.26
C PHE A 182 20.44 -13.30 -8.15
N HIS A 183 21.48 -12.47 -8.07
CA HIS A 183 22.40 -12.41 -6.94
C HIS A 183 22.14 -11.14 -6.12
N LEU A 184 21.92 -11.29 -4.81
CA LEU A 184 21.57 -10.21 -3.90
C LEU A 184 22.79 -9.82 -3.05
N LYS A 185 22.87 -8.55 -2.67
CA LYS A 185 23.90 -7.99 -1.78
C LYS A 185 23.92 -8.70 -0.41
N LYS A 186 22.75 -9.10 0.08
CA LYS A 186 22.55 -9.76 1.38
C LYS A 186 21.40 -10.76 1.30
N SER A 187 21.32 -11.65 2.26
CA SER A 187 20.16 -12.53 2.43
C SER A 187 18.87 -11.74 2.43
N PHE A 188 17.90 -12.15 1.61
CA PHE A 188 16.57 -11.54 1.59
C PHE A 188 15.50 -12.58 1.21
N PRO A 189 14.99 -13.34 2.21
CA PRO A 189 13.96 -14.37 1.98
C PRO A 189 12.65 -13.86 1.40
N ASP A 190 12.32 -12.58 1.59
CA ASP A 190 11.10 -11.93 1.05
C ASP A 190 11.32 -11.34 -0.36
N PHE A 191 12.33 -11.81 -1.10
CA PHE A 191 12.62 -11.31 -2.45
C PHE A 191 11.46 -11.46 -3.45
N PRO A 192 10.63 -12.53 -3.41
CA PRO A 192 9.44 -12.62 -4.24
C PRO A 192 8.46 -11.45 -4.07
N SER A 193 8.34 -10.91 -2.85
CA SER A 193 7.53 -9.71 -2.58
C SER A 193 8.15 -8.46 -3.21
N ALA A 194 9.47 -8.29 -3.14
CA ALA A 194 10.15 -7.17 -3.79
C ALA A 194 10.02 -7.21 -5.32
N LEU A 195 9.94 -8.42 -5.93
CA LEU A 195 9.76 -8.58 -7.37
C LEU A 195 8.35 -8.19 -7.87
N THR A 196 7.40 -7.94 -6.97
CA THR A 196 6.11 -7.32 -7.35
C THR A 196 6.25 -5.83 -7.68
N GLN A 197 7.39 -5.22 -7.32
CA GLN A 197 7.66 -3.81 -7.58
C GLN A 197 7.94 -3.55 -9.07
N PRO A 198 7.49 -2.40 -9.61
CA PRO A 198 7.45 -2.17 -11.05
C PRO A 198 8.82 -2.10 -11.72
N ASN A 199 9.89 -1.78 -11.00
CA ASN A 199 11.25 -1.71 -11.53
C ASN A 199 11.88 -3.06 -11.90
N PHE A 200 11.16 -4.18 -11.68
CA PHE A 200 11.60 -5.53 -12.07
C PHE A 200 10.84 -6.10 -13.28
N VAL A 201 9.94 -5.32 -13.90
CA VAL A 201 9.22 -5.80 -15.09
C VAL A 201 10.16 -5.92 -16.30
N PRO A 202 9.98 -6.95 -17.16
CA PRO A 202 10.82 -7.13 -18.34
C PRO A 202 10.57 -6.07 -19.39
N PHE A 203 11.61 -5.75 -20.15
CA PHE A 203 11.57 -4.93 -21.35
C PHE A 203 12.36 -5.59 -22.48
N PRO A 204 11.99 -5.40 -23.75
CA PRO A 204 12.77 -5.91 -24.87
C PRO A 204 14.19 -5.32 -24.83
N LYS A 205 15.20 -6.19 -24.90
CA LYS A 205 16.61 -5.80 -24.80
C LYS A 205 16.98 -4.75 -25.83
N GLY A 206 17.71 -3.74 -25.38
CA GLY A 206 18.20 -2.66 -26.26
C GLY A 206 17.14 -1.65 -26.69
N THR A 207 15.93 -1.68 -26.09
CA THR A 207 14.91 -0.69 -26.38
C THR A 207 15.10 0.59 -25.56
N GLY A 208 14.98 1.72 -26.24
CA GLY A 208 14.74 3.08 -25.77
C GLY A 208 15.63 3.64 -24.68
N ALA A 209 15.72 4.96 -24.63
CA ALA A 209 16.16 5.69 -23.43
C ALA A 209 14.97 5.93 -22.50
N ALA A 210 15.24 6.21 -21.22
CA ALA A 210 14.25 6.29 -20.15
C ALA A 210 13.01 7.13 -20.47
N ALA A 211 13.16 8.31 -21.00
CA ALA A 211 12.04 9.22 -21.29
C ALA A 211 11.06 8.71 -22.37
N ALA A 212 11.46 7.78 -23.22
CA ALA A 212 10.62 7.28 -24.31
C ALA A 212 9.44 6.44 -23.77
N PHE A 213 9.62 5.71 -22.66
CA PHE A 213 8.58 4.83 -22.11
C PHE A 213 7.49 5.57 -21.35
N ASP A 214 7.70 6.82 -20.95
CA ASP A 214 6.66 7.67 -20.36
C ASP A 214 5.54 8.03 -21.35
N THR A 215 5.80 7.89 -22.65
CA THR A 215 4.81 8.17 -23.70
C THR A 215 4.49 6.98 -24.58
N LYS A 216 5.41 5.99 -24.61
CA LYS A 216 5.28 4.77 -25.44
C LYS A 216 5.71 3.56 -24.62
N PRO A 217 4.94 3.18 -23.60
CA PRO A 217 5.19 1.97 -22.84
C PRO A 217 5.10 0.74 -23.76
N ILE A 218 5.88 -0.30 -23.48
CA ILE A 218 5.83 -1.58 -24.19
C ILE A 218 5.14 -2.59 -23.29
N ALA A 219 3.90 -2.95 -23.61
CA ALA A 219 3.08 -3.78 -22.76
C ALA A 219 3.44 -5.27 -22.85
N SER A 220 3.39 -5.95 -21.70
CA SER A 220 3.44 -7.41 -21.55
C SER A 220 2.15 -7.98 -20.94
N GLY A 221 1.26 -7.11 -20.44
CA GLY A 221 -0.02 -7.43 -19.82
C GLY A 221 -1.19 -7.51 -20.79
N PRO A 222 -2.42 -7.67 -20.27
CA PRO A 222 -3.64 -7.85 -21.08
C PRO A 222 -4.06 -6.62 -21.89
N TYR A 223 -3.56 -5.44 -21.55
CA TYR A 223 -3.86 -4.20 -22.24
C TYR A 223 -2.58 -3.52 -22.73
N LYS A 224 -2.75 -2.67 -23.73
CA LYS A 224 -1.71 -1.81 -24.28
C LYS A 224 -2.23 -0.39 -24.47
N LEU A 225 -1.32 0.57 -24.53
CA LEU A 225 -1.64 1.96 -24.75
C LEU A 225 -2.10 2.18 -26.20
N GLU A 226 -3.30 2.73 -26.38
CA GLU A 226 -3.80 3.20 -27.69
C GLU A 226 -3.52 4.69 -27.87
N SER A 227 -3.83 5.50 -26.83
CA SER A 227 -3.60 6.94 -26.88
C SER A 227 -3.35 7.50 -25.49
N TYR A 228 -2.55 8.57 -25.42
CA TYR A 228 -2.24 9.28 -24.20
C TYR A 228 -2.08 10.77 -24.46
N GLN A 229 -2.83 11.56 -23.74
CA GLN A 229 -2.71 13.01 -23.65
C GLN A 229 -2.42 13.38 -22.19
N ARG A 230 -1.19 13.77 -21.91
CA ARG A 230 -0.75 14.08 -20.55
C ARG A 230 -1.69 15.09 -19.87
N ASN A 231 -2.08 14.80 -18.63
CA ASN A 231 -3.03 15.55 -17.80
C ASN A 231 -4.46 15.67 -18.37
N ALA A 232 -4.79 14.94 -19.42
CA ALA A 232 -6.12 14.99 -20.04
C ALA A 232 -6.76 13.61 -20.15
N SER A 233 -6.17 12.67 -20.87
CA SER A 233 -6.77 11.36 -21.11
C SER A 233 -5.76 10.26 -21.41
N LEU A 234 -6.14 9.02 -21.10
CA LEU A 234 -5.40 7.82 -21.44
C LEU A 234 -6.37 6.73 -21.86
N LYS A 235 -6.07 6.02 -22.94
CA LYS A 235 -6.90 4.91 -23.41
C LYS A 235 -6.06 3.66 -23.58
N LEU A 236 -6.52 2.57 -22.96
CA LEU A 236 -5.99 1.24 -23.12
C LEU A 236 -6.96 0.37 -23.91
N VAL A 237 -6.40 -0.46 -24.81
CA VAL A 237 -7.12 -1.49 -25.57
C VAL A 237 -6.47 -2.84 -25.31
N ARG A 238 -7.17 -3.92 -25.67
CA ARG A 238 -6.65 -5.28 -25.47
C ARG A 238 -5.32 -5.49 -26.22
N ASN A 239 -4.38 -6.13 -25.55
CA ASN A 239 -3.16 -6.64 -26.15
C ASN A 239 -3.44 -8.00 -26.81
N ALA A 240 -3.35 -8.08 -28.13
CA ALA A 240 -3.63 -9.30 -28.89
C ALA A 240 -2.63 -10.44 -28.65
N TYR A 241 -1.44 -10.14 -28.14
CA TYR A 241 -0.40 -11.12 -27.84
C TYR A 241 -0.41 -11.64 -26.41
N TRP A 242 -1.21 -11.00 -25.52
CA TRP A 242 -1.40 -11.54 -24.17
C TRP A 242 -2.26 -12.80 -24.21
N LYS A 243 -1.81 -13.84 -23.51
CA LYS A 243 -2.48 -15.15 -23.45
C LYS A 243 -3.05 -15.39 -22.05
N ALA A 244 -4.37 -15.52 -21.95
CA ALA A 244 -5.10 -15.71 -20.69
C ALA A 244 -4.69 -16.98 -19.95
N GLU A 245 -4.30 -18.03 -20.66
CA GLU A 245 -3.86 -19.31 -20.11
C GLU A 245 -2.53 -19.22 -19.34
N THR A 246 -1.74 -18.18 -19.60
CA THR A 246 -0.49 -17.92 -18.88
C THR A 246 -0.67 -17.04 -17.63
N ASP A 247 -1.87 -16.48 -17.41
CA ASP A 247 -2.15 -15.46 -16.39
C ASP A 247 -3.29 -15.88 -15.46
N THR A 248 -2.99 -16.21 -14.23
CA THR A 248 -3.97 -16.65 -13.24
C THR A 248 -4.70 -15.48 -12.56
N VAL A 249 -4.14 -14.27 -12.66
CA VAL A 249 -4.57 -13.07 -11.92
C VAL A 249 -5.52 -12.21 -12.75
N ARG A 250 -5.08 -11.81 -13.94
CA ARG A 250 -5.82 -10.86 -14.78
C ARG A 250 -6.85 -11.58 -15.64
N LYS A 251 -8.08 -11.07 -15.66
CA LYS A 251 -9.18 -11.67 -16.45
C LYS A 251 -9.51 -10.87 -17.71
N ALA A 252 -8.93 -9.65 -17.86
CA ALA A 252 -9.11 -8.77 -19.00
C ALA A 252 -10.58 -8.66 -19.46
N ARG A 253 -11.49 -8.34 -18.55
CA ARG A 253 -12.95 -8.34 -18.83
C ARG A 253 -13.38 -7.21 -19.75
N PRO A 254 -13.07 -5.90 -19.49
CA PRO A 254 -13.37 -4.83 -20.42
C PRO A 254 -12.60 -4.96 -21.74
N ASP A 255 -13.14 -4.41 -22.82
CA ASP A 255 -12.38 -4.24 -24.08
C ASP A 255 -11.46 -3.03 -23.99
N VAL A 256 -11.92 -2.01 -23.27
CA VAL A 256 -11.26 -0.69 -23.17
C VAL A 256 -11.27 -0.21 -21.71
N PHE A 257 -10.17 0.39 -21.30
CA PHE A 257 -10.13 1.29 -20.15
C PHE A 257 -9.85 2.71 -20.66
N GLU A 258 -10.59 3.70 -20.16
CA GLU A 258 -10.48 5.08 -20.60
C GLU A 258 -10.41 6.03 -19.39
N TRP A 259 -9.25 6.67 -19.18
CA TRP A 259 -9.05 7.65 -18.12
C TRP A 259 -9.39 9.04 -18.59
N THR A 260 -10.07 9.80 -17.71
CA THR A 260 -10.19 11.26 -17.78
C THR A 260 -9.48 11.84 -16.57
N PHE A 261 -8.42 12.62 -16.81
CA PHE A 261 -7.62 13.28 -15.79
C PHE A 261 -8.01 14.73 -15.57
N GLY A 262 -7.47 15.35 -14.52
CA GLY A 262 -7.65 16.78 -14.23
C GLY A 262 -9.04 17.17 -13.75
N LEU A 263 -9.86 16.20 -13.35
CA LEU A 263 -11.17 16.48 -12.81
C LEU A 263 -11.06 17.00 -11.37
N ASP A 264 -11.89 17.98 -11.02
CA ASP A 264 -12.04 18.39 -9.62
C ASP A 264 -12.61 17.25 -8.77
N ALA A 265 -12.09 17.06 -7.55
CA ALA A 265 -12.46 15.94 -6.69
C ALA A 265 -13.96 15.97 -6.31
N ALA A 266 -14.55 17.16 -6.11
CA ALA A 266 -15.99 17.27 -5.84
C ALA A 266 -16.82 16.90 -7.08
N THR A 267 -16.33 17.23 -8.27
CA THR A 267 -16.95 16.82 -9.55
C THR A 267 -16.93 15.30 -9.70
N ILE A 268 -15.81 14.64 -9.38
CA ILE A 268 -15.72 13.17 -9.38
C ILE A 268 -16.74 12.58 -8.42
N ASP A 269 -16.79 13.07 -7.18
CA ASP A 269 -17.73 12.60 -6.16
C ASP A 269 -19.19 12.71 -6.63
N GLU A 270 -19.60 13.85 -7.17
CA GLU A 270 -20.97 14.07 -7.65
C GLU A 270 -21.32 13.13 -8.81
N ARG A 271 -20.43 12.97 -9.78
CA ARG A 271 -20.61 12.04 -10.91
C ARG A 271 -20.76 10.60 -10.42
N MET A 272 -19.89 10.15 -9.51
CA MET A 272 -19.92 8.80 -8.97
C MET A 272 -21.14 8.56 -8.08
N LEU A 273 -21.56 9.54 -7.27
CA LEU A 273 -22.79 9.44 -6.49
C LEU A 273 -24.03 9.31 -7.41
N ALA A 274 -24.07 10.04 -8.51
CA ALA A 274 -25.11 9.91 -9.53
C ALA A 274 -25.03 8.56 -10.25
N GLY A 275 -23.86 8.15 -10.74
CA GLY A 275 -23.57 6.86 -11.35
C GLY A 275 -24.48 6.48 -12.50
N GLN A 276 -24.82 7.44 -13.37
CA GLN A 276 -25.79 7.30 -14.46
C GLN A 276 -25.19 7.73 -15.81
N GLY A 277 -25.84 7.35 -16.90
CA GLY A 277 -25.31 7.64 -18.24
C GLY A 277 -23.97 6.96 -18.45
N ALA A 278 -22.98 7.67 -18.99
CA ALA A 278 -21.62 7.14 -19.15
C ALA A 278 -20.95 6.81 -17.80
N ASP A 279 -21.31 7.51 -16.73
CA ASP A 279 -20.76 7.26 -15.39
C ASP A 279 -21.34 5.99 -14.73
N ALA A 280 -22.33 5.33 -15.34
CA ALA A 280 -22.75 3.99 -14.94
C ALA A 280 -21.60 2.96 -15.11
N ASP A 281 -20.75 3.14 -16.09
CA ASP A 281 -19.62 2.29 -16.44
C ASP A 281 -18.29 2.85 -15.87
N ALA A 282 -18.36 3.77 -14.87
CA ALA A 282 -17.18 4.45 -14.34
C ALA A 282 -16.74 3.93 -12.97
N ILE A 283 -15.43 4.06 -12.71
CA ILE A 283 -14.80 3.90 -11.39
C ILE A 283 -13.98 5.14 -11.05
N MET A 284 -13.65 5.30 -9.77
CA MET A 284 -12.73 6.34 -9.32
C MET A 284 -11.29 5.91 -9.55
N GLY A 285 -10.49 6.79 -10.14
CA GLY A 285 -9.03 6.66 -10.22
C GLY A 285 -8.31 7.16 -8.96
N THR A 286 -9.04 7.79 -8.04
CA THR A 286 -8.57 8.17 -6.71
C THR A 286 -9.08 7.18 -5.68
N PRO A 287 -8.32 6.89 -4.61
CA PRO A 287 -8.71 5.84 -3.68
C PRO A 287 -9.98 6.17 -2.88
N ALA A 288 -10.28 7.43 -2.59
CA ALA A 288 -11.40 7.78 -1.70
C ALA A 288 -12.19 9.00 -2.17
N ILE A 289 -13.50 9.00 -1.87
CA ILE A 289 -14.36 10.21 -1.91
C ILE A 289 -13.96 11.16 -0.77
N GLN A 290 -14.34 12.43 -0.92
CA GLN A 290 -14.09 13.46 0.08
C GLN A 290 -14.92 13.22 1.36
N ALA A 291 -14.41 13.65 2.51
CA ALA A 291 -15.10 13.52 3.80
C ALA A 291 -16.52 14.08 3.80
N ALA A 292 -16.74 15.21 3.12
CA ALA A 292 -18.04 15.87 3.02
C ALA A 292 -19.11 15.03 2.30
N THR A 293 -18.71 14.10 1.43
CA THR A 293 -19.60 13.27 0.62
C THR A 293 -19.84 11.86 1.18
N VAL A 294 -19.03 11.42 2.16
CA VAL A 294 -19.11 10.07 2.75
C VAL A 294 -20.52 9.71 3.24
N ALA A 295 -21.18 10.63 3.94
CA ALA A 295 -22.55 10.39 4.45
C ALA A 295 -23.55 10.12 3.32
N ARG A 296 -23.38 10.78 2.16
CA ARG A 296 -24.24 10.58 0.98
C ARG A 296 -24.01 9.23 0.32
N ALA A 297 -22.78 8.74 0.32
CA ALA A 297 -22.43 7.41 -0.18
C ALA A 297 -23.08 6.28 0.63
N GLN A 298 -23.46 6.52 1.87
CA GLN A 298 -24.17 5.56 2.72
C GLN A 298 -25.70 5.53 2.47
N ALA A 299 -26.24 6.40 1.60
CA ALA A 299 -27.65 6.39 1.26
C ALA A 299 -28.08 5.03 0.65
N PRO A 300 -29.27 4.50 0.96
CA PRO A 300 -29.67 3.14 0.55
C PRO A 300 -29.53 2.86 -0.95
N GLN A 301 -29.80 3.86 -1.80
CA GLN A 301 -29.72 3.74 -3.26
C GLN A 301 -28.28 3.70 -3.80
N ILE A 302 -27.29 4.11 -3.01
CA ILE A 302 -25.88 4.19 -3.39
C ILE A 302 -25.04 3.11 -2.67
N LYS A 303 -25.46 2.73 -1.46
CA LYS A 303 -24.72 1.83 -0.57
C LYS A 303 -24.28 0.52 -1.23
N SER A 304 -25.09 -0.04 -2.14
CA SER A 304 -24.75 -1.29 -2.86
C SER A 304 -23.55 -1.14 -3.82
N ARG A 305 -23.17 0.09 -4.20
CA ARG A 305 -22.01 0.40 -5.05
C ARG A 305 -20.93 1.18 -4.30
N THR A 306 -21.05 1.27 -2.98
CA THR A 306 -20.07 1.88 -2.11
C THR A 306 -19.18 0.80 -1.53
N LEU A 307 -17.89 0.92 -1.77
CA LEU A 307 -16.86 0.06 -1.19
C LEU A 307 -16.19 0.80 -0.04
N SER A 308 -15.90 0.10 1.04
CA SER A 308 -15.18 0.65 2.19
C SER A 308 -14.20 -0.38 2.74
N GLY A 309 -12.98 0.06 3.06
CA GLY A 309 -11.92 -0.79 3.58
C GLY A 309 -10.79 0.01 4.20
N LEU A 310 -9.72 -0.69 4.58
CA LEU A 310 -8.49 -0.07 5.07
C LEU A 310 -7.61 0.36 3.90
N GLY A 311 -6.98 1.54 4.03
CA GLY A 311 -6.04 2.08 3.05
C GLY A 311 -4.61 1.56 3.19
N GLY A 312 -4.31 0.82 4.26
CA GLY A 312 -2.98 0.25 4.50
C GLY A 312 -1.95 1.21 5.06
N CYS A 313 -2.25 2.49 5.20
CA CYS A 313 -1.33 3.52 5.70
C CYS A 313 -1.59 3.85 7.17
N THR A 314 -0.51 4.20 7.88
CA THR A 314 -0.58 4.78 9.24
C THR A 314 -0.28 6.27 9.16
N THR A 315 -1.21 7.11 9.63
CA THR A 315 -0.97 8.52 9.92
C THR A 315 -0.45 8.63 11.34
N TYR A 316 0.67 9.31 11.54
CA TYR A 316 1.32 9.44 12.84
C TYR A 316 1.92 10.83 13.05
N MET A 317 2.19 11.17 14.31
CA MET A 317 3.03 12.30 14.69
C MET A 317 4.41 11.75 15.11
N SER A 318 5.46 12.04 14.34
CA SER A 318 6.84 11.72 14.74
C SER A 318 7.30 12.62 15.88
N LEU A 319 8.15 12.10 16.77
CA LEU A 319 8.77 12.83 17.86
C LEU A 319 10.28 12.77 17.69
N ASN A 320 10.92 13.89 17.38
CA ASN A 320 12.36 13.93 17.15
C ASN A 320 13.12 13.79 18.47
N MET A 321 13.68 12.61 18.72
CA MET A 321 14.32 12.23 19.99
C MET A 321 15.65 12.96 20.24
N THR A 322 16.18 13.72 19.24
CA THR A 322 17.38 14.55 19.40
C THR A 322 17.07 15.95 19.94
N LYS A 323 15.79 16.31 20.02
CA LYS A 323 15.37 17.64 20.50
C LYS A 323 15.25 17.65 22.01
N LYS A 324 15.55 18.80 22.60
CA LYS A 324 15.43 19.03 24.05
C LYS A 324 14.02 18.66 24.54
N ASN A 325 13.96 18.01 25.67
CA ASN A 325 12.77 17.44 26.32
C ASN A 325 12.24 16.16 25.63
N LEU A 326 12.32 16.04 24.30
CA LEU A 326 11.93 14.82 23.58
C LEU A 326 13.02 13.72 23.63
N ASP A 327 14.19 14.00 24.17
CA ASP A 327 15.23 13.02 24.51
C ASP A 327 14.83 12.12 25.71
N ASP A 328 13.93 12.60 26.60
CA ASP A 328 13.39 11.81 27.70
C ASP A 328 12.18 10.96 27.23
N VAL A 329 12.26 9.64 27.43
CA VAL A 329 11.20 8.69 27.06
C VAL A 329 9.88 8.98 27.81
N LYS A 330 9.94 9.44 29.08
CA LYS A 330 8.74 9.76 29.87
C LYS A 330 7.95 10.92 29.25
N VAL A 331 8.64 11.90 28.67
CA VAL A 331 8.00 13.01 27.97
C VAL A 331 7.30 12.52 26.72
N ARG A 332 7.92 11.64 25.94
CA ARG A 332 7.30 11.06 24.73
C ARG A 332 6.12 10.16 25.07
N GLN A 333 6.21 9.37 26.16
CA GLN A 333 5.10 8.58 26.69
C GLN A 333 3.96 9.48 27.17
N ALA A 334 4.27 10.58 27.86
CA ALA A 334 3.28 11.56 28.29
C ALA A 334 2.53 12.18 27.10
N ILE A 335 3.25 12.54 26.04
CA ILE A 335 2.65 13.04 24.79
C ILE A 335 1.70 12.00 24.19
N ASN A 336 2.09 10.72 24.14
CA ASN A 336 1.25 9.63 23.65
C ASN A 336 -0.04 9.47 24.47
N HIS A 337 0.02 9.55 25.81
CA HIS A 337 -1.16 9.50 26.69
C HIS A 337 -2.03 10.76 26.60
N ALA A 338 -1.42 11.93 26.36
CA ALA A 338 -2.14 13.21 26.30
C ALA A 338 -2.95 13.36 24.99
N VAL A 339 -2.49 12.80 23.87
CA VAL A 339 -3.18 12.93 22.59
C VAL A 339 -4.45 12.08 22.56
N ASP A 340 -5.61 12.76 22.49
CA ASP A 340 -6.90 12.10 22.27
C ASP A 340 -7.03 11.71 20.78
N LYS A 341 -6.72 10.44 20.51
CA LYS A 341 -6.75 9.89 19.15
C LYS A 341 -8.16 9.80 18.58
N ASP A 342 -9.20 9.72 19.41
CA ASP A 342 -10.60 9.70 18.95
C ASP A 342 -11.00 11.08 18.40
N THR A 343 -10.55 12.16 19.06
CA THR A 343 -10.70 13.53 18.52
C THR A 343 -9.90 13.73 17.24
N VAL A 344 -8.69 13.17 17.14
CA VAL A 344 -7.90 13.22 15.89
C VAL A 344 -8.59 12.44 14.77
N VAL A 345 -9.14 11.26 15.04
CA VAL A 345 -9.93 10.48 14.05
C VAL A 345 -11.13 11.31 13.55
N ALA A 346 -11.83 12.00 14.46
CA ALA A 346 -12.94 12.90 14.06
C ALA A 346 -12.45 14.02 13.12
N ALA A 347 -11.29 14.62 13.42
CA ALA A 347 -10.67 15.67 12.59
C ALA A 347 -10.22 15.16 11.21
N LEU A 348 -9.82 13.89 11.11
CA LEU A 348 -9.41 13.25 9.85
C LEU A 348 -10.60 12.81 8.97
N GLY A 349 -11.85 13.06 9.38
CA GLY A 349 -13.05 12.73 8.62
C GLY A 349 -13.94 11.67 9.27
N GLY A 350 -13.65 11.31 10.53
CA GLY A 350 -14.43 10.38 11.35
C GLY A 350 -14.17 8.90 11.07
N SER A 351 -14.91 8.04 11.78
CA SER A 351 -14.73 6.58 11.75
C SER A 351 -14.96 5.92 10.38
N GLN A 352 -15.50 6.63 9.41
CA GLN A 352 -15.64 6.15 8.04
C GLN A 352 -14.33 6.27 7.24
N LEU A 353 -13.47 7.26 7.54
CA LEU A 353 -12.23 7.55 6.83
C LEU A 353 -10.97 7.27 7.67
N ALA A 354 -11.09 7.00 8.94
CA ALA A 354 -9.98 6.71 9.82
C ALA A 354 -10.37 5.70 10.91
N LEU A 355 -9.42 4.86 11.30
CA LEU A 355 -9.49 3.98 12.47
C LEU A 355 -8.41 4.43 13.45
N LYS A 356 -8.70 4.43 14.75
CA LYS A 356 -7.74 4.83 15.79
C LYS A 356 -6.43 4.03 15.69
N GLY A 357 -5.30 4.74 15.69
CA GLY A 357 -3.95 4.16 15.67
C GLY A 357 -3.50 3.73 17.06
N THR A 358 -3.01 2.50 17.21
CA THR A 358 -2.47 1.96 18.47
C THR A 358 -1.04 1.45 18.33
N SER A 359 -0.64 1.05 17.13
CA SER A 359 0.68 0.51 16.75
C SER A 359 1.22 1.22 15.52
N ILE A 360 2.49 1.00 15.19
CA ILE A 360 3.14 1.55 13.99
C ILE A 360 2.51 0.91 12.74
N GLN A 361 2.42 -0.41 12.74
CA GLN A 361 1.89 -1.19 11.63
C GLN A 361 0.35 -1.14 11.63
N PRO A 362 -0.29 -0.83 10.48
CA PRO A 362 -1.74 -0.88 10.35
C PRO A 362 -2.26 -2.33 10.31
N PRO A 363 -3.58 -2.55 10.50
CA PRO A 363 -4.17 -3.90 10.52
C PRO A 363 -4.03 -4.72 9.23
N THR A 364 -3.58 -4.11 8.13
CA THR A 364 -3.34 -4.77 6.83
C THR A 364 -1.99 -5.47 6.74
N ILE A 365 -1.10 -5.27 7.73
CA ILE A 365 0.24 -5.88 7.74
C ILE A 365 0.18 -7.27 8.33
N VAL A 366 0.76 -8.22 7.61
CA VAL A 366 0.86 -9.63 8.07
C VAL A 366 1.78 -9.71 9.30
N GLY A 367 1.37 -10.46 10.29
CA GLY A 367 2.11 -10.63 11.55
C GLY A 367 1.99 -9.48 12.55
N ARG A 368 1.19 -8.44 12.24
CA ARG A 368 0.93 -7.34 13.17
C ARG A 368 0.40 -7.88 14.51
N VAL A 369 0.88 -7.29 15.61
CA VAL A 369 0.39 -7.55 16.96
C VAL A 369 -0.53 -6.42 17.40
N ASP A 370 -1.70 -6.77 17.95
CA ASP A 370 -2.62 -5.79 18.52
C ASP A 370 -2.20 -5.44 19.94
N TYR A 371 -1.98 -4.14 20.20
CA TYR A 371 -1.71 -3.59 21.51
C TYR A 371 -2.16 -2.13 21.58
N ASP A 372 -2.35 -1.61 22.78
CA ASP A 372 -2.53 -0.19 23.08
C ASP A 372 -1.71 0.15 24.34
N LEU A 373 -0.45 0.58 24.15
CA LEU A 373 0.44 0.95 25.24
C LEU A 373 0.07 2.29 25.86
N TYR A 374 -0.61 3.15 25.11
CA TYR A 374 -0.85 4.54 25.48
C TYR A 374 -2.33 4.92 25.28
N PRO A 375 -3.26 4.33 26.07
CA PRO A 375 -4.64 4.80 26.09
C PRO A 375 -4.66 6.27 26.52
N HIS A 376 -5.62 7.04 26.02
CA HIS A 376 -5.76 8.45 26.39
C HIS A 376 -5.99 8.61 27.91
N ASP A 377 -5.06 9.26 28.59
CA ASP A 377 -5.07 9.49 30.04
C ASP A 377 -4.25 10.75 30.39
N VAL A 378 -4.95 11.86 30.56
CA VAL A 378 -4.37 13.16 30.88
C VAL A 378 -3.65 13.16 32.26
N GLU A 379 -4.15 12.42 33.25
CA GLU A 379 -3.53 12.38 34.56
C GLU A 379 -2.24 11.58 34.55
N THR A 380 -2.18 10.45 33.85
CA THR A 380 -0.94 9.72 33.62
C THR A 380 0.08 10.59 32.84
N ALA A 381 -0.36 11.34 31.85
CA ALA A 381 0.51 12.26 31.11
C ALA A 381 1.11 13.35 32.01
N LYS A 382 0.30 14.00 32.85
CA LYS A 382 0.78 14.99 33.82
C LYS A 382 1.77 14.40 34.82
N LYS A 383 1.51 13.20 35.33
CA LYS A 383 2.42 12.48 36.24
C LYS A 383 3.77 12.23 35.56
N LEU A 384 3.81 11.71 34.36
CA LEU A 384 5.04 11.45 33.59
C LEU A 384 5.83 12.74 33.33
N LEU A 385 5.16 13.84 32.97
CA LEU A 385 5.80 15.15 32.83
C LEU A 385 6.38 15.67 34.14
N ALA A 386 5.68 15.49 35.26
CA ALA A 386 6.20 15.87 36.56
C ALA A 386 7.43 15.05 36.96
N GLU A 387 7.43 13.73 36.69
CA GLU A 387 8.58 12.85 36.91
C GLU A 387 9.79 13.21 36.03
N ALA A 388 9.55 13.78 34.85
CA ALA A 388 10.59 14.32 33.96
C ALA A 388 11.03 15.74 34.34
N GLY A 389 10.46 16.33 35.43
CA GLY A 389 10.77 17.72 35.83
C GLY A 389 10.09 18.79 34.99
N LEU A 390 9.08 18.43 34.18
CA LEU A 390 8.39 19.30 33.23
C LEU A 390 6.92 19.54 33.59
N ALA A 391 6.54 19.52 34.89
CA ALA A 391 5.17 19.79 35.34
C ALA A 391 4.62 21.14 34.85
N GLY A 392 5.50 22.15 34.63
CA GLY A 392 5.15 23.46 34.06
C GLY A 392 4.95 23.46 32.56
N GLY A 393 5.21 22.35 31.89
CA GLY A 393 5.14 22.20 30.45
C GLY A 393 6.34 22.80 29.70
N PHE A 394 6.20 22.81 28.40
CA PHE A 394 7.22 23.37 27.47
C PHE A 394 6.57 23.71 26.12
N GLU A 395 7.36 24.33 25.23
CA GLU A 395 6.91 24.63 23.87
C GLU A 395 7.39 23.53 22.90
N LEU A 396 6.51 23.13 21.97
CA LEU A 396 6.76 22.13 20.94
C LEU A 396 6.34 22.68 19.58
N THR A 397 7.23 22.63 18.58
CA THR A 397 6.91 22.97 17.19
C THR A 397 6.46 21.74 16.43
N LEU A 398 5.24 21.80 15.87
CA LEU A 398 4.60 20.73 15.11
C LEU A 398 4.52 21.08 13.63
N ASP A 399 5.32 20.41 12.81
CA ASP A 399 5.30 20.53 11.36
C ASP A 399 4.09 19.83 10.75
N THR A 400 3.41 20.51 9.83
CA THR A 400 2.27 19.95 9.09
C THR A 400 2.16 20.57 7.70
N ARG A 401 1.29 20.02 6.87
CA ARG A 401 0.98 20.54 5.53
C ARG A 401 -0.29 21.38 5.56
N PRO A 402 -0.44 22.41 4.69
CA PRO A 402 -1.64 23.23 4.58
C PRO A 402 -2.79 22.47 3.87
N VAL A 403 -3.06 21.24 4.28
CA VAL A 403 -4.15 20.37 3.82
C VAL A 403 -5.23 20.35 4.91
N PRO A 404 -6.51 20.60 4.61
CA PRO A 404 -7.56 20.78 5.62
C PRO A 404 -7.60 19.70 6.69
N LYS A 405 -7.55 18.41 6.33
CA LYS A 405 -7.57 17.30 7.29
C LYS A 405 -6.34 17.28 8.20
N MET A 406 -5.15 17.64 7.68
CA MET A 406 -3.91 17.66 8.46
C MET A 406 -3.89 18.86 9.41
N GLN A 407 -4.40 20.00 9.00
CA GLN A 407 -4.54 21.16 9.87
C GLN A 407 -5.55 20.92 11.00
N ALA A 408 -6.69 20.30 10.69
CA ALA A 408 -7.67 19.92 11.70
C ALA A 408 -7.08 18.93 12.73
N ALA A 409 -6.29 17.96 12.29
CA ALA A 409 -5.57 17.04 13.16
C ALA A 409 -4.52 17.78 14.02
N ALA A 410 -3.78 18.72 13.45
CA ALA A 410 -2.79 19.53 14.20
C ALA A 410 -3.45 20.36 15.30
N VAL A 411 -4.60 20.96 15.04
CA VAL A 411 -5.38 21.71 16.02
C VAL A 411 -5.90 20.79 17.12
N ALA A 412 -6.39 19.60 16.79
CA ALA A 412 -6.84 18.61 17.77
C ALA A 412 -5.69 18.19 18.71
N ILE A 413 -4.50 17.96 18.17
CA ILE A 413 -3.29 17.64 18.93
C ILE A 413 -2.88 18.84 19.82
N GLN A 414 -2.91 20.06 19.30
CA GLN A 414 -2.60 21.28 20.04
C GLN A 414 -3.49 21.44 21.27
N GLU A 415 -4.81 21.26 21.12
CA GLU A 415 -5.77 21.37 22.23
C GLU A 415 -5.60 20.21 23.25
N ALA A 416 -5.26 19.00 22.79
CA ALA A 416 -4.98 17.89 23.67
C ALA A 416 -3.72 18.13 24.52
N LEU A 417 -2.62 18.56 23.91
CA LEU A 417 -1.34 18.81 24.60
C LEU A 417 -1.38 20.01 25.53
N LYS A 418 -2.22 21.00 25.26
CA LYS A 418 -2.49 22.12 26.13
C LYS A 418 -3.02 21.70 27.53
N GLN A 419 -3.78 20.59 27.61
CA GLN A 419 -4.30 20.06 28.89
C GLN A 419 -3.19 19.60 29.84
N VAL A 420 -2.00 19.34 29.32
CA VAL A 420 -0.80 18.95 30.07
C VAL A 420 0.30 20.02 30.03
N ASN A 421 -0.09 21.29 29.80
CA ASN A 421 0.79 22.46 29.75
C ASN A 421 1.83 22.46 28.61
N ILE A 422 1.69 21.61 27.58
CA ILE A 422 2.54 21.68 26.40
C ILE A 422 1.92 22.67 25.40
N THR A 423 2.68 23.72 25.08
CA THR A 423 2.28 24.74 24.07
C THR A 423 2.73 24.32 22.69
N VAL A 424 1.82 23.97 21.81
CA VAL A 424 2.16 23.58 20.42
C VAL A 424 2.15 24.78 19.49
N LYS A 425 3.24 25.01 18.78
CA LYS A 425 3.33 25.91 17.63
C LYS A 425 3.15 25.13 16.34
N ILE A 426 2.01 25.30 15.67
CA ILE A 426 1.77 24.67 14.38
C ILE A 426 2.56 25.42 13.31
N ASN A 427 3.44 24.70 12.62
CA ASN A 427 4.26 25.20 11.52
C ASN A 427 3.78 24.58 10.20
N ASN A 428 3.22 25.41 9.31
CA ASN A 428 2.74 24.99 8.00
C ASN A 428 3.86 25.04 6.97
N ILE A 429 4.26 23.87 6.46
CA ILE A 429 5.25 23.72 5.40
C ILE A 429 4.53 23.46 4.08
N ASP A 430 4.94 24.13 3.01
CA ASP A 430 4.40 23.92 1.68
C ASP A 430 4.44 22.44 1.29
N THR A 431 3.35 21.94 0.69
CA THR A 431 3.19 20.52 0.37
C THR A 431 4.30 19.99 -0.55
N SER A 432 4.82 20.83 -1.45
CA SER A 432 5.88 20.46 -2.40
C SER A 432 7.25 20.26 -1.75
N THR A 433 7.51 20.93 -0.62
CA THR A 433 8.80 20.88 0.11
C THR A 433 8.72 20.15 1.44
N PHE A 434 7.51 19.75 1.86
CA PHE A 434 7.27 19.18 3.17
C PHE A 434 8.19 17.98 3.48
N TYR A 435 8.24 16.99 2.60
CA TYR A 435 9.04 15.79 2.81
C TYR A 435 10.54 16.06 2.75
N GLU A 436 10.97 17.06 1.98
CA GLU A 436 12.36 17.49 1.98
C GLU A 436 12.75 18.09 3.35
N VAL A 437 11.92 18.98 3.90
CA VAL A 437 12.17 19.64 5.18
C VAL A 437 12.18 18.63 6.32
N ILE A 438 11.12 17.83 6.49
CA ILE A 438 11.03 16.86 7.58
C ILE A 438 12.03 15.70 7.41
N GLY A 439 12.46 15.38 6.18
CA GLY A 439 13.47 14.37 5.87
C GLY A 439 14.92 14.90 5.93
N THR A 440 15.14 16.16 6.30
CA THR A 440 16.48 16.77 6.48
C THR A 440 16.71 17.03 7.96
N PRO A 441 17.49 16.20 8.71
CA PRO A 441 17.66 16.30 10.17
C PRO A 441 18.01 17.71 10.66
N ALA A 442 18.83 18.45 9.90
CA ALA A 442 19.21 19.82 10.23
C ALA A 442 18.06 20.85 10.14
N GLN A 443 16.97 20.52 9.46
CA GLN A 443 15.78 21.37 9.27
C GLN A 443 14.59 20.92 10.10
N GLN A 444 14.62 19.71 10.66
CA GLN A 444 13.52 19.15 11.46
C GLN A 444 13.28 19.99 12.72
N HIS A 445 12.00 20.22 13.02
CA HIS A 445 11.54 20.70 14.31
C HIS A 445 11.30 19.52 15.30
N ASP A 446 10.50 19.77 16.33
CA ASP A 446 10.29 18.81 17.42
C ASP A 446 9.42 17.63 16.99
N ALA A 447 8.40 17.88 16.20
CA ALA A 447 7.43 16.87 15.76
C ALA A 447 6.89 17.17 14.35
N ALA A 448 6.40 16.14 13.66
CA ALA A 448 5.74 16.30 12.35
C ALA A 448 4.56 15.34 12.20
N ILE A 449 3.42 15.82 11.66
CA ILE A 449 2.31 14.96 11.24
C ILE A 449 2.57 14.46 9.82
N THR A 450 2.74 13.17 9.68
CA THR A 450 3.00 12.50 8.40
C THR A 450 2.32 11.14 8.34
N GLY A 451 2.67 10.32 7.36
CA GLY A 451 2.20 8.96 7.23
C GLY A 451 3.21 8.06 6.54
N TRP A 452 2.98 6.77 6.68
CA TRP A 452 3.73 5.73 5.98
C TRP A 452 2.80 4.67 5.45
N CYS A 453 3.05 4.21 4.24
CA CYS A 453 2.33 3.14 3.58
C CYS A 453 3.29 2.00 3.24
N PRO A 454 2.88 0.74 3.29
CA PRO A 454 3.74 -0.38 2.96
C PRO A 454 3.91 -0.50 1.44
N ASP A 455 5.09 -0.94 1.01
CA ASP A 455 5.32 -1.34 -0.39
C ASP A 455 4.76 -2.74 -0.68
N TRP A 456 4.70 -3.57 0.36
CA TRP A 456 3.92 -4.82 0.44
C TRP A 456 3.54 -5.08 1.90
N ALA A 457 2.64 -6.03 2.15
CA ALA A 457 2.01 -6.24 3.46
C ALA A 457 2.95 -6.92 4.47
N SER A 458 4.14 -6.35 4.72
CA SER A 458 5.16 -6.85 5.63
C SER A 458 5.72 -5.75 6.54
N GLY A 459 6.06 -6.11 7.76
CA GLY A 459 6.79 -5.24 8.68
C GLY A 459 8.16 -4.80 8.14
N ALA A 460 8.73 -5.55 7.21
CA ALA A 460 9.98 -5.22 6.51
C ALA A 460 9.90 -3.89 5.74
N THR A 461 8.71 -3.47 5.32
CA THR A 461 8.50 -2.20 4.62
C THR A 461 8.11 -1.03 5.54
N PHE A 462 7.93 -1.32 6.84
CA PHE A 462 7.63 -0.33 7.88
C PHE A 462 8.81 -0.06 8.82
N LEU A 463 9.30 -1.10 9.50
CA LEU A 463 10.19 -0.91 10.63
C LEU A 463 11.62 -0.53 10.22
N PRO A 464 12.27 -1.19 9.25
CA PRO A 464 13.61 -0.81 8.83
C PRO A 464 13.69 0.61 8.24
N PRO A 465 12.79 1.06 7.35
CA PRO A 465 12.84 2.44 6.84
C PRO A 465 12.67 3.51 7.92
N LEU A 466 11.81 3.24 8.92
CA LEU A 466 11.43 4.25 9.91
C LEU A 466 12.28 4.23 11.19
N PHE A 467 12.95 3.12 11.52
CA PHE A 467 13.57 2.94 12.84
C PHE A 467 14.95 2.30 12.83
N ASP A 468 15.51 1.90 11.69
CA ASP A 468 16.91 1.53 11.61
C ASP A 468 17.78 2.81 11.63
N GLY A 469 18.54 2.99 12.72
CA GLY A 469 19.37 4.17 12.90
C GLY A 469 20.46 4.33 11.82
N ARG A 470 20.88 3.21 11.20
CA ARG A 470 21.87 3.20 10.12
C ARG A 470 21.35 3.80 8.82
N ASN A 471 20.02 3.95 8.69
CA ASN A 471 19.35 4.59 7.56
C ASN A 471 19.19 6.10 7.73
N ILE A 472 19.64 6.68 8.85
CA ILE A 472 19.62 8.13 9.05
C ILE A 472 20.61 8.78 8.08
N THR A 473 20.08 9.63 7.22
CA THR A 473 20.84 10.35 6.18
C THR A 473 20.69 11.86 6.34
N ALA A 474 21.61 12.61 5.77
CA ALA A 474 21.56 14.07 5.82
C ALA A 474 20.36 14.68 5.06
N LYS A 475 19.79 13.94 4.10
CA LYS A 475 18.59 14.32 3.32
C LYS A 475 17.80 13.08 2.94
N GLY A 476 16.48 13.23 2.79
CA GLY A 476 15.59 12.13 2.41
C GLY A 476 15.45 11.04 3.48
N ASN A 477 15.66 11.41 4.74
CA ASN A 477 15.58 10.52 5.88
C ASN A 477 14.11 10.19 6.22
N ALA A 478 13.77 8.91 6.30
CA ALA A 478 12.45 8.45 6.72
C ALA A 478 12.38 8.17 8.23
N ASN A 479 13.51 7.97 8.91
CA ASN A 479 13.59 7.84 10.37
C ASN A 479 13.48 9.23 11.03
N LEU A 480 12.26 9.77 11.02
CA LEU A 480 12.01 11.13 11.52
C LEU A 480 12.17 11.28 13.03
N ALA A 481 12.05 10.19 13.78
CA ALA A 481 12.31 10.16 15.20
C ALA A 481 13.81 10.28 15.54
N GLN A 482 14.70 10.09 14.56
CA GLN A 482 16.15 10.03 14.74
C GLN A 482 16.57 8.97 15.76
N ILE A 483 15.82 7.85 15.84
CA ILE A 483 16.15 6.75 16.74
C ILE A 483 17.33 5.95 16.17
N ASP A 484 18.36 5.75 16.99
CA ASP A 484 19.51 4.90 16.69
C ASP A 484 19.80 4.00 17.89
N ASP A 485 19.03 2.94 18.01
CA ASP A 485 19.15 1.94 19.07
C ASP A 485 19.76 0.65 18.51
N LYS A 486 20.94 0.31 19.02
CA LYS A 486 21.64 -0.89 18.58
C LYS A 486 20.80 -2.17 18.71
N LYS A 487 19.94 -2.31 19.72
CA LYS A 487 19.11 -3.51 19.92
C LYS A 487 18.03 -3.59 18.83
N ILE A 488 17.44 -2.45 18.46
CA ILE A 488 16.48 -2.38 17.35
C ILE A 488 17.18 -2.71 16.04
N ASN A 489 18.35 -2.08 15.77
CA ASN A 489 19.12 -2.29 14.55
C ASN A 489 19.53 -3.77 14.40
N ASP A 490 20.08 -4.39 15.47
CA ASP A 490 20.45 -5.80 15.47
C ASP A 490 19.23 -6.71 15.25
N ARG A 491 18.08 -6.38 15.89
CA ARG A 491 16.86 -7.18 15.74
C ARG A 491 16.27 -7.09 14.34
N ILE A 492 16.35 -5.94 13.69
CA ILE A 492 15.99 -5.76 12.28
C ILE A 492 16.84 -6.70 11.41
N ASP A 493 18.16 -6.76 11.62
CA ASP A 493 19.05 -7.64 10.84
C ASP A 493 18.73 -9.12 11.07
N GLU A 494 18.48 -9.52 12.32
CA GLU A 494 18.10 -10.90 12.65
C GLU A 494 16.81 -11.32 11.92
N ILE A 495 15.79 -10.45 11.94
CA ILE A 495 14.50 -10.74 11.30
C ILE A 495 14.64 -10.77 9.78
N ALA A 496 15.41 -9.85 9.21
CA ALA A 496 15.56 -9.70 7.76
C ALA A 496 16.13 -10.97 7.07
N VAL A 497 16.84 -11.81 7.82
CA VAL A 497 17.45 -13.05 7.29
C VAL A 497 16.71 -14.33 7.70
N MET A 498 15.55 -14.22 8.36
CA MET A 498 14.74 -15.37 8.74
C MET A 498 14.20 -16.08 7.49
N PRO A 499 14.49 -17.39 7.30
CA PRO A 499 14.04 -18.12 6.10
C PRO A 499 12.51 -18.22 5.97
N ASP A 500 11.83 -18.32 7.10
CA ASP A 500 10.36 -18.34 7.16
C ASP A 500 9.82 -16.89 7.21
N VAL A 501 9.28 -16.42 6.08
CA VAL A 501 8.72 -15.07 5.94
C VAL A 501 7.54 -14.83 6.89
N GLN A 502 6.76 -15.86 7.24
CA GLN A 502 5.66 -15.71 8.19
C GLN A 502 6.20 -15.51 9.62
N ALA A 503 7.21 -16.29 10.00
CA ALA A 503 7.90 -16.09 11.28
C ALA A 503 8.59 -14.71 11.34
N ALA A 504 9.19 -14.26 10.24
CA ALA A 504 9.78 -12.93 10.13
C ALA A 504 8.71 -11.82 10.33
N ASN A 505 7.56 -11.95 9.68
CA ASN A 505 6.46 -10.99 9.83
C ASN A 505 5.92 -10.96 11.27
N ALA A 506 5.76 -12.11 11.93
CA ALA A 506 5.38 -12.17 13.34
C ALA A 506 6.44 -11.50 14.25
N ALA A 507 7.73 -11.71 13.96
CA ALA A 507 8.83 -11.08 14.68
C ALA A 507 8.86 -9.55 14.48
N TYR A 508 8.52 -9.05 13.29
CA TYR A 508 8.32 -7.60 13.07
C TYR A 508 7.13 -7.06 13.88
N GLY A 509 6.04 -7.83 14.05
CA GLY A 509 4.93 -7.44 14.91
C GLY A 509 5.35 -7.25 16.38
N GLU A 510 6.18 -8.15 16.90
CA GLU A 510 6.74 -8.03 18.25
C GLU A 510 7.75 -6.87 18.36
N LEU A 511 8.56 -6.64 17.33
CA LEU A 511 9.51 -5.53 17.28
C LEU A 511 8.79 -4.17 17.24
N ASP A 512 7.65 -4.07 16.55
CA ASP A 512 6.78 -2.88 16.57
C ASP A 512 6.45 -2.45 18.00
N LYS A 513 5.99 -3.40 18.82
CA LYS A 513 5.67 -3.14 20.22
C LYS A 513 6.89 -2.68 21.03
N GLN A 514 8.04 -3.34 20.84
CA GLN A 514 9.30 -2.96 21.52
C GLN A 514 9.75 -1.55 21.13
N ILE A 515 9.62 -1.17 19.86
CA ILE A 515 9.92 0.18 19.39
C ILE A 515 8.96 1.19 20.04
N MET A 516 7.66 0.86 20.09
CA MET A 516 6.66 1.74 20.70
C MET A 516 6.82 1.92 22.22
N GLU A 517 7.48 1.00 22.94
CA GLU A 517 7.86 1.22 24.36
C GLU A 517 8.80 2.45 24.52
N GLN A 518 9.56 2.81 23.49
CA GLN A 518 10.37 4.02 23.45
C GLN A 518 9.59 5.27 23.00
N ALA A 519 8.33 5.12 22.57
CA ALA A 519 7.44 6.19 22.14
C ALA A 519 8.05 7.15 21.08
N PRO A 520 8.66 6.66 19.98
CA PRO A 520 9.30 7.52 18.98
C PRO A 520 8.28 8.29 18.13
N MET A 521 7.03 7.90 18.20
CA MET A 521 5.90 8.54 17.51
C MET A 521 4.61 8.37 18.28
N VAL A 522 3.58 9.11 17.88
CA VAL A 522 2.19 8.88 18.28
C VAL A 522 1.46 8.31 17.06
N PRO A 523 1.09 7.03 17.02
CA PRO A 523 0.19 6.48 16.00
C PRO A 523 -1.18 7.15 16.14
N LEU A 524 -1.57 7.97 15.16
CA LEU A 524 -2.79 8.77 15.22
C LEU A 524 -3.98 7.98 14.67
N ALA A 525 -3.83 7.47 13.46
CA ALA A 525 -4.91 6.79 12.77
C ALA A 525 -4.39 5.84 11.68
N TYR A 526 -5.15 4.78 11.41
CA TYR A 526 -5.04 3.99 10.18
C TYR A 526 -6.04 4.51 9.16
N GLU A 527 -5.59 4.74 7.94
CA GLU A 527 -6.45 5.27 6.89
C GLU A 527 -7.52 4.26 6.47
N LYS A 528 -8.73 4.77 6.28
CA LYS A 528 -9.83 4.04 5.65
C LYS A 528 -10.20 4.71 4.35
N VAL A 529 -10.63 3.90 3.41
CA VAL A 529 -11.06 4.31 2.09
C VAL A 529 -12.55 4.07 1.94
N VAL A 530 -13.26 5.05 1.42
CA VAL A 530 -14.63 4.92 0.93
C VAL A 530 -14.65 5.36 -0.52
N THR A 531 -15.06 4.48 -1.41
CA THR A 531 -15.16 4.77 -2.84
C THR A 531 -16.51 4.32 -3.39
N VAL A 532 -16.94 4.93 -4.48
CA VAL A 532 -18.24 4.63 -5.12
C VAL A 532 -17.99 4.23 -6.57
N THR A 533 -18.63 3.17 -7.01
CA THR A 533 -18.58 2.72 -8.41
C THR A 533 -19.82 3.18 -9.18
N GLY A 534 -19.73 3.21 -10.51
CA GLY A 534 -20.87 3.34 -11.39
C GLY A 534 -21.88 2.19 -11.21
N SER A 535 -23.14 2.40 -11.61
CA SER A 535 -24.22 1.44 -11.36
C SER A 535 -24.12 0.15 -12.19
N ASN A 536 -23.34 0.15 -13.25
CA ASN A 536 -23.11 -1.03 -14.11
C ASN A 536 -21.74 -1.70 -13.86
N ILE A 537 -20.95 -1.19 -12.92
CA ILE A 537 -19.67 -1.82 -12.54
C ILE A 537 -19.94 -3.12 -11.76
N ALA A 538 -19.18 -4.15 -12.07
CA ALA A 538 -19.20 -5.45 -11.40
C ALA A 538 -17.77 -5.96 -11.10
N GLY A 539 -17.64 -6.80 -10.08
CA GLY A 539 -16.38 -7.43 -9.69
C GLY A 539 -15.38 -6.51 -9.01
N ALA A 540 -15.73 -5.23 -8.75
CA ALA A 540 -14.85 -4.29 -8.07
C ALA A 540 -14.72 -4.64 -6.58
N TYR A 541 -13.50 -4.60 -6.08
CA TYR A 541 -13.16 -4.66 -4.64
C TYR A 541 -11.96 -3.74 -4.35
N LEU A 542 -11.73 -3.46 -3.07
CA LEU A 542 -10.57 -2.69 -2.62
C LEU A 542 -9.38 -3.62 -2.38
N SER A 543 -8.23 -3.25 -2.93
CA SER A 543 -6.98 -4.00 -2.77
C SER A 543 -6.11 -3.40 -1.67
N ASN A 544 -5.74 -4.23 -0.70
CA ASN A 544 -4.80 -3.82 0.36
C ASN A 544 -3.37 -3.60 -0.18
N ALA A 545 -3.01 -4.22 -1.32
CA ALA A 545 -1.72 -4.02 -1.96
C ALA A 545 -1.59 -2.63 -2.63
N PHE A 546 -2.71 -1.96 -2.92
CA PHE A 546 -2.74 -0.68 -3.62
C PHE A 546 -3.44 0.41 -2.80
N SER A 547 -3.06 0.52 -1.54
CA SER A 547 -3.54 1.56 -0.60
C SER A 547 -5.07 1.66 -0.53
N GLY A 548 -5.77 0.52 -0.65
CA GLY A 548 -7.23 0.46 -0.61
C GLY A 548 -7.91 0.99 -1.88
N GLY A 549 -7.19 1.19 -2.97
CA GLY A 549 -7.78 1.52 -4.28
C GLY A 549 -8.58 0.35 -4.87
N ILE A 550 -9.50 0.63 -5.80
CA ILE A 550 -10.17 -0.42 -6.57
C ILE A 550 -9.11 -1.18 -7.39
N ASP A 551 -9.06 -2.50 -7.26
CA ASP A 551 -8.16 -3.32 -8.08
C ASP A 551 -8.62 -3.33 -9.53
N PHE A 552 -7.89 -2.67 -10.42
CA PHE A 552 -8.29 -2.52 -11.82
C PHE A 552 -8.40 -3.86 -12.57
N VAL A 553 -7.61 -4.88 -12.18
CA VAL A 553 -7.66 -6.20 -12.87
C VAL A 553 -8.94 -6.98 -12.58
N SER A 554 -9.70 -6.58 -11.55
CA SER A 554 -10.95 -7.24 -11.15
C SER A 554 -12.19 -6.70 -11.84
N VAL A 555 -12.11 -5.45 -12.31
CA VAL A 555 -13.26 -4.67 -12.76
C VAL A 555 -13.78 -5.17 -14.10
N GLY A 556 -15.09 -5.20 -14.22
CA GLY A 556 -15.83 -5.39 -15.47
C GLY A 556 -17.21 -4.73 -15.39
N LEU A 557 -18.00 -4.90 -16.43
CA LEU A 557 -19.38 -4.40 -16.49
C LEU A 557 -20.35 -5.54 -16.19
N ALA A 558 -21.44 -5.26 -15.49
CA ALA A 558 -22.52 -6.21 -15.32
C ALA A 558 -23.25 -6.48 -16.66
N LYS A 559 -23.36 -5.43 -17.47
CA LYS A 559 -23.92 -5.49 -18.83
C LYS A 559 -23.02 -4.65 -19.75
N PRO A 560 -22.20 -5.26 -20.61
CA PRO A 560 -21.37 -4.53 -21.54
C PRO A 560 -22.24 -3.68 -22.46
N THR A 561 -21.92 -2.39 -22.54
CA THR A 561 -22.45 -1.49 -23.55
C THR A 561 -21.67 -1.72 -24.85
N LYS A 562 -22.37 -1.81 -25.99
CA LYS A 562 -21.76 -2.00 -27.31
C LYS A 562 -21.06 -0.76 -27.79
#